data_9b4bdc7906fb8e015e40088571d2b01d
#
_entry.id   9b4bdc7906fb8e015e40088571d2b01d
#
_cell.length_a   1.000
_cell.length_b   1.000
_cell.length_c   1.000
_cell.angle_alpha   90.00
_cell.angle_beta   90.00
_cell.angle_gamma   90.00
#
_symmetry.space_group_name_H-M   'P 1'
#
loop_
_entity.id
_entity.type
_entity.pdbx_description
1 polymer ?
#
loop_
_entity_poly.entity_id
_entity_poly.type
_entity_poly.pdbx_seq_one_letter_code
_entity_poly.pdbx_strand_id
1 'polypeptide(L)'
;MDADRFGIDIDIYYNPQVFNSQLERLDGTGTTVHDTIRDFVENLQFNGEYRNSALINALSEVEGVVLVDLHEATANGEVIQAKYTPKSGYFKIDPENMNLNAVAYETVSN
;
A
#
# COMPACT_ATOMS: atom_id res chain seq x y z
N MET A 1 17.04 18.37 -2.72
CA MET A 1 16.70 17.35 -3.72
C MET A 1 15.37 16.72 -3.35
N ASP A 2 14.46 16.67 -4.29
CA ASP A 2 13.13 16.16 -4.01
C ASP A 2 13.11 14.65 -3.91
N ALA A 3 12.25 14.13 -3.04
CA ALA A 3 12.04 12.70 -2.92
C ALA A 3 11.50 12.12 -4.23
N ASP A 4 11.81 10.85 -4.47
CA ASP A 4 11.13 10.10 -5.52
C ASP A 4 9.66 9.95 -5.12
N ARG A 5 8.76 10.12 -6.08
CA ARG A 5 7.33 10.06 -5.81
C ARG A 5 6.80 8.66 -6.04
N PHE A 6 6.18 8.11 -5.00
CA PHE A 6 5.64 6.75 -5.04
C PHE A 6 4.15 6.79 -5.36
N GLY A 7 3.76 6.05 -6.39
CA GLY A 7 2.35 5.83 -6.72
C GLY A 7 2.04 4.34 -6.73
N ILE A 8 0.77 4.00 -6.65
CA ILE A 8 0.34 2.61 -6.60
C ILE A 8 -1.07 2.47 -7.17
N ASP A 9 -1.31 1.34 -7.83
CA ASP A 9 -2.64 0.91 -8.24
C ASP A 9 -2.82 -0.50 -7.72
N ILE A 10 -3.74 -0.66 -6.77
CA ILE A 10 -3.84 -1.89 -6.00
C ILE A 10 -5.28 -2.14 -5.57
N ASP A 11 -5.70 -3.40 -5.62
CA ASP A 11 -6.98 -3.83 -5.07
C ASP A 11 -6.75 -4.41 -3.69
N ILE A 12 -7.52 -3.92 -2.72
CA ILE A 12 -7.47 -4.41 -1.35
C ILE A 12 -8.80 -5.08 -1.05
N TYR A 13 -8.76 -6.39 -0.82
CA TYR A 13 -9.92 -7.16 -0.40
C TYR A 13 -9.95 -7.13 1.12
N TYR A 14 -10.99 -6.57 1.69
CA TYR A 14 -11.03 -6.29 3.12
C TYR A 14 -12.23 -6.95 3.79
N ASN A 15 -12.06 -7.20 5.10
CA ASN A 15 -13.14 -7.70 5.93
C ASN A 15 -14.05 -6.52 6.33
N PRO A 16 -15.32 -6.51 5.89
CA PRO A 16 -16.23 -5.39 6.20
C PRO A 16 -16.59 -5.28 7.67
N GLN A 17 -16.20 -6.23 8.49
CA GLN A 17 -16.36 -6.13 9.93
C GLN A 17 -15.21 -5.33 10.58
N VAL A 18 -14.13 -5.06 9.84
CA VAL A 18 -12.98 -4.32 10.34
C VAL A 18 -12.86 -2.96 9.68
N PHE A 19 -13.11 -2.88 8.38
CA PHE A 19 -12.97 -1.66 7.59
C PHE A 19 -14.28 -1.28 6.92
N ASN A 20 -14.42 0.02 6.65
CA ASN A 20 -15.48 0.51 5.75
C ASN A 20 -14.96 0.53 4.29
N SER A 21 -15.79 1.00 3.35
CA SER A 21 -15.45 1.02 1.93
C SER A 21 -14.30 1.97 1.60
N GLN A 22 -13.90 2.81 2.52
CA GLN A 22 -12.77 3.73 2.36
C GLN A 22 -11.52 3.23 3.06
N LEU A 23 -11.56 1.97 3.51
CA LEU A 23 -10.46 1.33 4.23
C LEU A 23 -10.10 2.04 5.54
N GLU A 24 -11.10 2.66 6.15
CA GLU A 24 -10.99 3.22 7.49
C GLU A 24 -11.48 2.18 8.49
N ARG A 25 -10.79 2.08 9.63
CA ARG A 25 -11.19 1.12 10.65
C ARG A 25 -12.50 1.54 11.29
N LEU A 26 -13.40 0.58 11.45
CA LEU A 26 -14.72 0.83 12.03
C LEU A 26 -14.64 1.26 13.48
N ASP A 27 -13.63 0.79 14.22
CA ASP A 27 -13.45 1.14 15.61
C ASP A 27 -12.65 2.43 15.81
N GLY A 28 -12.17 3.02 14.72
CA GLY A 28 -11.40 4.26 14.77
C GLY A 28 -9.99 4.11 15.33
N THR A 29 -9.51 2.89 15.55
CA THR A 29 -8.20 2.65 16.13
C THR A 29 -7.40 1.70 15.25
N GLY A 30 -6.08 1.63 15.51
CA GLY A 30 -5.20 0.71 14.82
C GLY A 30 -4.70 1.24 13.48
N THR A 31 -3.91 0.42 12.81
CA THR A 31 -3.23 0.77 11.58
C THR A 31 -4.14 0.55 10.38
N THR A 32 -4.19 1.51 9.48
CA THR A 32 -4.95 1.40 8.24
C THR A 32 -4.05 0.94 7.10
N VAL A 33 -4.68 0.59 5.96
CA VAL A 33 -3.95 0.25 4.75
C VAL A 33 -3.14 1.44 4.25
N HIS A 34 -3.73 2.64 4.27
CA HIS A 34 -3.03 3.86 3.86
C HIS A 34 -1.80 4.13 4.72
N ASP A 35 -1.93 3.99 6.03
CA ASP A 35 -0.81 4.18 6.95
C ASP A 35 0.30 3.17 6.69
N THR A 36 -0.06 1.92 6.42
CA THR A 36 0.91 0.86 6.18
C THR A 36 1.72 1.16 4.92
N ILE A 37 1.06 1.58 3.83
CA ILE A 37 1.77 1.90 2.59
C ILE A 37 2.71 3.08 2.82
N ARG A 38 2.20 4.14 3.43
CA ARG A 38 3.02 5.34 3.69
C ARG A 38 4.21 5.00 4.56
N ASP A 39 3.99 4.31 5.66
CA ASP A 39 5.07 3.98 6.59
C ASP A 39 6.09 3.06 5.93
N PHE A 40 5.63 2.12 5.10
CA PHE A 40 6.53 1.20 4.43
C PHE A 40 7.46 1.95 3.46
N VAL A 41 6.91 2.82 2.61
CA VAL A 41 7.71 3.45 1.57
C VAL A 41 8.49 4.66 2.08
N GLU A 42 7.94 5.41 3.03
CA GLU A 42 8.62 6.61 3.54
C GLU A 42 9.64 6.29 4.62
N ASN A 43 9.63 5.08 5.17
CA ASN A 43 10.58 4.65 6.18
C ASN A 43 11.60 3.65 5.67
N LEU A 44 11.75 3.51 4.36
CA LEU A 44 12.88 2.76 3.82
C LEU A 44 14.16 3.45 4.27
N GLN A 45 15.16 2.64 4.60
CA GLN A 45 16.45 3.19 4.96
C GLN A 45 17.02 3.98 3.78
N PHE A 46 17.78 5.01 4.06
CA PHE A 46 18.43 5.81 3.03
C PHE A 46 19.18 4.87 2.08
N ASN A 47 18.92 5.02 0.78
CA ASN A 47 19.38 4.11 -0.26
C ASN A 47 18.82 2.70 -0.13
N GLY A 48 17.71 2.54 0.62
CA GLY A 48 17.04 1.25 0.76
C GLY A 48 16.33 0.85 -0.51
N GLU A 49 16.25 -0.46 -0.74
CA GLU A 49 15.58 -1.00 -1.90
C GLU A 49 14.11 -1.24 -1.59
N TYR A 50 13.23 -0.69 -2.42
CA TYR A 50 11.80 -1.00 -2.39
C TYR A 50 11.56 -2.26 -3.19
N ARG A 51 10.70 -3.16 -2.68
CA ARG A 51 10.28 -4.37 -3.37
C ARG A 51 8.78 -4.50 -3.32
N ASN A 52 8.17 -4.77 -4.48
CA ASN A 52 6.72 -5.00 -4.55
C ASN A 52 6.28 -6.13 -3.63
N SER A 53 7.02 -7.24 -3.61
CA SER A 53 6.67 -8.39 -2.78
C SER A 53 6.69 -8.06 -1.30
N ALA A 54 7.62 -7.24 -0.86
CA ALA A 54 7.71 -6.86 0.55
C ALA A 54 6.53 -5.97 0.96
N LEU A 55 6.10 -5.06 0.08
CA LEU A 55 4.92 -4.24 0.34
C LEU A 55 3.66 -5.11 0.43
N ILE A 56 3.50 -6.05 -0.50
CA ILE A 56 2.36 -6.97 -0.48
C ILE A 56 2.33 -7.74 0.83
N ASN A 57 3.48 -8.24 1.29
CA ASN A 57 3.56 -8.94 2.56
C ASN A 57 3.16 -8.05 3.74
N ALA A 58 3.64 -6.82 3.76
CA ALA A 58 3.31 -5.87 4.82
C ALA A 58 1.81 -5.59 4.87
N LEU A 59 1.18 -5.42 3.71
CA LEU A 59 -0.26 -5.18 3.62
C LEU A 59 -1.06 -6.41 4.03
N SER A 60 -0.57 -7.60 3.68
CA SER A 60 -1.26 -8.84 4.02
C SER A 60 -1.27 -9.11 5.53
N GLU A 61 -0.39 -8.47 6.28
CA GLU A 61 -0.32 -8.61 7.74
C GLU A 61 -1.24 -7.62 8.46
N VAL A 62 -1.83 -6.66 7.75
CA VAL A 62 -2.75 -5.69 8.37
C VAL A 62 -4.04 -6.42 8.75
N GLU A 63 -4.46 -6.25 10.01
CA GLU A 63 -5.71 -6.84 10.46
C GLU A 63 -6.87 -6.32 9.63
N GLY A 64 -7.66 -7.25 9.09
CA GLY A 64 -8.80 -6.90 8.25
C GLY A 64 -8.53 -6.94 6.77
N VAL A 65 -7.27 -7.04 6.35
CA VAL A 65 -6.92 -7.25 4.96
C VAL A 65 -6.96 -8.75 4.66
N VAL A 66 -7.74 -9.15 3.68
CA VAL A 66 -7.92 -10.56 3.33
C VAL A 66 -7.02 -10.94 2.17
N LEU A 67 -6.98 -10.09 1.14
CA LEU A 67 -6.24 -10.36 -0.07
C LEU A 67 -5.75 -9.05 -0.68
N VAL A 68 -4.58 -9.08 -1.27
CA VAL A 68 -3.98 -7.91 -1.93
C VAL A 68 -3.65 -8.28 -3.36
N ASP A 69 -4.11 -7.45 -4.31
CA ASP A 69 -3.80 -7.61 -5.73
C ASP A 69 -3.15 -6.33 -6.22
N LEU A 70 -1.83 -6.35 -6.34
CA LEU A 70 -1.06 -5.20 -6.80
C LEU A 70 -1.03 -5.20 -8.32
N HIS A 71 -1.61 -4.16 -8.93
CA HIS A 71 -1.58 -3.98 -10.36
C HIS A 71 -0.27 -3.35 -10.80
N GLU A 72 0.10 -2.23 -10.17
CA GLU A 72 1.40 -1.63 -10.43
C GLU A 72 1.78 -0.68 -9.29
N ALA A 73 3.08 -0.51 -9.12
CA ALA A 73 3.65 0.56 -8.30
C ALA A 73 4.53 1.41 -9.22
N THR A 74 4.61 2.70 -8.94
CA THR A 74 5.37 3.62 -9.78
C THR A 74 6.34 4.45 -8.96
N ALA A 75 7.44 4.84 -9.62
CA ALA A 75 8.39 5.79 -9.07
C ALA A 75 8.49 6.93 -10.08
N ASN A 76 8.10 8.13 -9.67
CA ASN A 76 8.08 9.32 -10.55
C ASN A 76 7.27 9.06 -11.84
N GLY A 77 6.19 8.29 -11.73
CA GLY A 77 5.31 7.97 -12.85
C GLY A 77 5.75 6.79 -13.69
N GLU A 78 6.90 6.18 -13.41
CA GLU A 78 7.38 5.01 -14.15
C GLU A 78 7.11 3.74 -13.37
N VAL A 79 6.64 2.70 -14.06
CA VAL A 79 6.28 1.42 -13.44
C VAL A 79 7.52 0.74 -12.85
N ILE A 80 7.39 0.32 -11.60
CA ILE A 80 8.41 -0.48 -10.93
C ILE A 80 8.19 -1.95 -11.29
N GLN A 81 9.18 -2.59 -11.88
CA GLN A 81 9.04 -3.96 -12.37
C GLN A 81 9.03 -5.00 -11.26
N ALA A 82 9.84 -4.87 -10.27
CA ALA A 82 9.87 -5.77 -9.12
C ALA A 82 10.43 -5.05 -7.91
N LYS A 83 11.44 -4.26 -8.15
CA LYS A 83 12.17 -3.54 -7.11
C LYS A 83 12.65 -2.21 -7.67
N TYR A 84 12.94 -1.29 -6.76
CA TYR A 84 13.41 0.03 -7.13
C TYR A 84 14.17 0.65 -5.96
N THR A 85 15.32 1.23 -6.27
CA THR A 85 16.06 2.03 -5.29
C THR A 85 15.85 3.50 -5.62
N PRO A 86 15.26 4.29 -4.73
CA PRO A 86 15.00 5.72 -5.03
C PRO A 86 16.31 6.45 -5.34
N LYS A 87 16.32 7.15 -6.46
CA LYS A 87 17.51 7.89 -6.91
C LYS A 87 17.86 9.02 -5.95
N SER A 88 16.84 9.61 -5.33
CA SER A 88 17.03 10.66 -4.33
C SER A 88 17.41 10.10 -2.95
N GLY A 89 17.33 8.79 -2.77
CA GLY A 89 17.62 8.11 -1.51
C GLY A 89 16.37 7.80 -0.68
N TYR A 90 15.21 8.35 -1.02
CA TYR A 90 13.99 8.10 -0.26
C TYR A 90 12.75 8.38 -1.11
N PHE A 91 11.63 7.82 -0.66
CA PHE A 91 10.33 8.01 -1.28
C PHE A 91 9.45 8.95 -0.48
N LYS A 92 8.53 9.60 -1.19
CA LYS A 92 7.32 10.19 -0.59
C LYS A 92 6.11 9.73 -1.37
N ILE A 93 5.01 9.53 -0.67
CA ILE A 93 3.74 9.18 -1.30
C ILE A 93 3.28 10.36 -2.18
N ASP A 94 2.84 10.03 -3.38
CA ASP A 94 2.18 10.99 -4.28
C ASP A 94 0.67 10.80 -4.13
N PRO A 95 -0.03 11.69 -3.43
CA PRO A 95 -1.47 11.49 -3.19
C PRO A 95 -2.30 11.42 -4.45
N GLU A 96 -1.84 12.01 -5.55
CA GLU A 96 -2.57 12.02 -6.81
C GLU A 96 -2.47 10.69 -7.56
N ASN A 97 -1.51 9.84 -7.18
CA ASN A 97 -1.27 8.56 -7.83
C ASN A 97 -1.48 7.38 -6.89
N MET A 98 -2.29 7.56 -5.86
CA MET A 98 -2.63 6.50 -4.91
C MET A 98 -4.01 5.97 -5.24
N ASN A 99 -4.06 4.91 -6.03
CA ASN A 99 -5.30 4.28 -6.47
C ASN A 99 -5.52 2.97 -5.70
N LEU A 100 -6.19 3.09 -4.56
CA LEU A 100 -6.54 1.94 -3.74
C LEU A 100 -8.01 1.61 -3.99
N ASN A 101 -8.26 0.44 -4.58
CA ASN A 101 -9.61 -0.04 -4.83
C ASN A 101 -10.00 -0.98 -3.70
N ALA A 102 -10.97 -0.58 -2.90
CA ALA A 102 -11.42 -1.36 -1.77
C ALA A 102 -12.55 -2.29 -2.21
N VAL A 103 -12.37 -3.59 -2.01
CA VAL A 103 -13.36 -4.61 -2.34
C VAL A 103 -13.73 -5.36 -1.07
N ALA A 104 -15.01 -5.31 -0.71
CA ALA A 104 -15.47 -6.04 0.46
C ALA A 104 -15.39 -7.55 0.19
N TYR A 105 -14.68 -8.25 1.04
CA TYR A 105 -14.53 -9.69 0.94
C TYR A 105 -15.37 -10.34 2.02
N GLU A 106 -16.52 -10.89 1.60
CA GLU A 106 -17.36 -11.61 2.53
C GLU A 106 -17.03 -13.08 2.42
N THR A 107 -16.58 -13.62 3.54
CA THR A 107 -16.43 -15.06 3.63
C THR A 107 -17.86 -15.62 3.67
N VAL A 108 -18.30 -16.14 2.56
CA VAL A 108 -19.60 -16.80 2.54
C VAL A 108 -19.43 -18.11 3.27
N SER A 109 -19.80 -18.12 4.52
CA SER A 109 -19.90 -19.38 5.23
C SER A 109 -21.30 -19.92 4.95
N ASN A 110 -21.35 -20.91 4.20
CA ASN A 110 -22.59 -21.62 4.01
C ASN A 110 -22.66 -22.80 4.96
#